data_8f9712eeed3a4adbb2ffe5a7f514108d
#
_entry.id   8f9712eeed3a4adbb2ffe5a7f514108d
#
_cell.length_a   1.000
_cell.length_b   1.000
_cell.length_c   1.000
_cell.angle_alpha   90.00
_cell.angle_beta   90.00
_cell.angle_gamma   90.00
#
_symmetry.space_group_name_H-M   'P 1'
#
loop_
_entity.id
_entity.type
_entity.pdbx_description
1 polymer ?
#
loop_
_entity_poly.entity_id
_entity_poly.type
_entity_poly.pdbx_seq_one_letter_code
_entity_poly.pdbx_strand_id
1 'polypeptide(L)'
;MTVCPWYLAFQEFDAGEAGKLYCSCLDEAINQGFNGQIQFHTVQTKHTQDVCIFRVDNSGMTKETSLEKHMEYVKGFDYHCAHTYYAIGEMVKAIFEKEGESLCEAVMADIEKKFGLETADTLRTYKDENFNCC
;
A
#
# COMPACT_ATOMS: atom_id res chain seq x y z
N MET A 1 -6.30 15.11 -2.42
CA MET A 1 -4.98 14.94 -1.75
C MET A 1 -3.94 15.74 -2.51
N THR A 2 -3.24 16.66 -1.85
CA THR A 2 -2.25 17.58 -2.46
C THR A 2 -0.81 17.11 -2.25
N VAL A 3 -0.52 16.42 -1.14
CA VAL A 3 0.78 15.79 -0.85
C VAL A 3 0.53 14.30 -0.70
N CYS A 4 1.33 13.48 -1.39
CA CYS A 4 1.21 12.04 -1.37
C CYS A 4 2.60 11.42 -1.25
N PRO A 5 2.92 10.75 -0.12
CA PRO A 5 4.22 10.09 0.06
C PRO A 5 4.49 9.01 -0.99
N TRP A 6 3.47 8.27 -1.41
CA TRP A 6 3.60 7.26 -2.47
C TRP A 6 4.03 7.86 -3.80
N TYR A 7 3.40 8.97 -4.22
CA TYR A 7 3.81 9.68 -5.41
C TYR A 7 5.28 10.12 -5.35
N LEU A 8 5.69 10.68 -4.20
CA LEU A 8 7.08 11.11 -4.00
C LEU A 8 8.06 9.93 -4.06
N ALA A 9 7.72 8.80 -3.44
CA ALA A 9 8.54 7.59 -3.49
C ALA A 9 8.68 7.07 -4.94
N PHE A 10 7.60 6.99 -5.71
CA PHE A 10 7.68 6.57 -7.10
C PHE A 10 8.54 7.52 -7.96
N GLN A 11 8.54 8.83 -7.68
CA GLN A 11 9.43 9.77 -8.35
C GLN A 11 10.89 9.57 -7.93
N GLU A 12 11.17 9.35 -6.65
CA GLU A 12 12.53 9.11 -6.13
C GLU A 12 13.19 7.88 -6.76
N PHE A 13 12.39 6.84 -7.03
CA PHE A 13 12.87 5.60 -7.63
C PHE A 13 12.79 5.56 -9.17
N ASP A 14 12.48 6.68 -9.83
CA ASP A 14 12.26 6.76 -11.28
C ASP A 14 11.22 5.72 -11.79
N ALA A 15 10.21 5.46 -10.96
CA ALA A 15 9.17 4.47 -11.20
C ALA A 15 7.79 5.10 -11.48
N GLY A 16 7.76 6.28 -12.12
CA GLY A 16 6.55 7.05 -12.34
C GLY A 16 5.45 6.31 -13.10
N GLU A 17 5.81 5.52 -14.13
CA GLU A 17 4.82 4.73 -14.88
C GLU A 17 4.22 3.59 -14.03
N ALA A 18 5.03 2.92 -13.22
CA ALA A 18 4.54 1.93 -12.26
C ALA A 18 3.62 2.59 -11.22
N GLY A 19 4.01 3.76 -10.71
CA GLY A 19 3.20 4.55 -9.79
C GLY A 19 1.87 4.99 -10.38
N LYS A 20 1.85 5.37 -11.65
CA LYS A 20 0.62 5.73 -12.36
C LYS A 20 -0.35 4.56 -12.43
N LEU A 21 0.12 3.36 -12.78
CA LEU A 21 -0.69 2.15 -12.80
C LEU A 21 -1.17 1.79 -11.40
N TYR A 22 -0.28 1.74 -10.43
CA TYR A 22 -0.59 1.42 -9.04
C TYR A 22 -1.67 2.34 -8.45
N CYS A 23 -1.49 3.66 -8.54
CA CYS A 23 -2.42 4.64 -8.00
C CYS A 23 -3.75 4.73 -8.78
N SER A 24 -3.83 4.19 -9.99
CA SER A 24 -5.09 4.17 -10.75
C SER A 24 -6.10 3.15 -10.22
N CYS A 25 -5.66 2.12 -9.51
CA CYS A 25 -6.51 1.02 -9.05
C CYS A 25 -6.45 0.75 -7.53
N LEU A 26 -5.39 1.18 -6.84
CA LEU A 26 -5.17 0.81 -5.43
C LEU A 26 -6.30 1.24 -4.51
N ASP A 27 -6.64 2.54 -4.53
CA ASP A 27 -7.63 3.09 -3.59
C ASP A 27 -9.03 2.50 -3.84
N GLU A 28 -9.37 2.22 -5.09
CA GLU A 28 -10.61 1.55 -5.46
C GLU A 28 -10.61 0.10 -4.96
N ALA A 29 -9.53 -0.65 -5.17
CA ALA A 29 -9.40 -2.04 -4.73
C ALA A 29 -9.47 -2.17 -3.19
N ILE A 30 -8.81 -1.28 -2.45
CA ILE A 30 -8.86 -1.26 -0.97
C ILE A 30 -10.30 -1.03 -0.49
N ASN A 31 -11.00 -0.04 -1.07
CA ASN A 31 -12.36 0.28 -0.66
C ASN A 31 -13.34 -0.83 -1.02
N GLN A 32 -13.19 -1.46 -2.17
CA GLN A 32 -14.00 -2.62 -2.57
C GLN A 32 -13.74 -3.83 -1.67
N GLY A 33 -12.47 -4.06 -1.27
CA GLY A 33 -12.12 -5.12 -0.33
C GLY A 33 -12.72 -4.91 1.06
N PHE A 34 -12.83 -3.65 1.52
CA PHE A 34 -13.48 -3.31 2.78
C PHE A 34 -14.99 -3.47 2.71
N ASN A 35 -15.63 -3.00 1.64
CA ASN A 35 -17.06 -3.13 1.41
C ASN A 35 -17.37 -3.11 -0.09
N GLY A 36 -17.65 -4.28 -0.67
CA GLY A 36 -17.94 -4.45 -2.09
C GLY A 36 -19.18 -3.69 -2.60
N GLN A 37 -19.97 -3.09 -1.72
CA GLN A 37 -21.11 -2.24 -2.12
C GLN A 37 -20.72 -0.75 -2.26
N ILE A 38 -19.52 -0.35 -1.81
CA ILE A 38 -19.05 1.02 -1.98
C ILE A 38 -18.67 1.26 -3.44
N GLN A 39 -19.27 2.30 -4.03
CA GLN A 39 -18.90 2.79 -5.35
C GLN A 39 -17.82 3.87 -5.19
N PHE A 40 -16.60 3.43 -5.07
CA PHE A 40 -15.42 4.28 -4.96
C PHE A 40 -14.76 4.43 -6.34
N HIS A 41 -14.40 5.65 -6.69
CA HIS A 41 -13.79 5.97 -7.98
C HIS A 41 -12.55 6.82 -7.82
N THR A 42 -11.46 6.37 -8.41
CA THR A 42 -10.25 7.19 -8.59
C THR A 42 -10.45 8.06 -9.83
N VAL A 43 -10.85 9.32 -9.63
CA VAL A 43 -11.15 10.27 -10.72
C VAL A 43 -9.87 10.76 -11.38
N GLN A 44 -8.85 11.07 -10.58
CA GLN A 44 -7.52 11.47 -11.05
C GLN A 44 -6.46 11.22 -9.98
N THR A 45 -5.21 11.08 -10.41
CA THR A 45 -4.05 10.89 -9.53
C THR A 45 -2.99 11.94 -9.75
N LYS A 46 -2.06 12.11 -8.80
CA LYS A 46 -0.91 13.00 -8.94
C LYS A 46 0.06 12.61 -10.06
N HIS A 47 -0.03 11.40 -10.59
CA HIS A 47 0.74 10.98 -11.76
C HIS A 47 0.22 11.57 -13.08
N THR A 48 -0.99 12.11 -13.07
CA THR A 48 -1.62 12.69 -14.27
C THR A 48 -2.04 14.13 -14.10
N GLN A 49 -2.18 14.61 -12.85
CA GLN A 49 -2.67 15.94 -12.49
C GLN A 49 -2.00 16.42 -11.19
N ASP A 50 -2.24 17.65 -10.79
CA ASP A 50 -1.62 18.25 -9.59
C ASP A 50 -2.09 17.62 -8.27
N VAL A 51 -3.28 17.01 -8.25
CA VAL A 51 -3.90 16.44 -7.05
C VAL A 51 -4.59 15.12 -7.34
N CYS A 52 -4.70 14.24 -6.32
CA CYS A 52 -5.61 13.10 -6.39
C CYS A 52 -7.03 13.53 -6.01
N ILE A 53 -8.00 13.08 -6.79
CA ILE A 53 -9.44 13.24 -6.51
C ILE A 53 -10.08 11.85 -6.49
N PHE A 54 -10.80 11.60 -5.42
CA PHE A 54 -11.59 10.39 -5.21
C PHE A 54 -13.06 10.76 -5.05
N ARG A 55 -13.96 9.91 -5.54
CA ARG A 55 -15.39 10.08 -5.41
C ARG A 55 -16.02 8.81 -4.85
N VAL A 56 -16.96 8.97 -3.92
CA VAL A 56 -17.76 7.88 -3.38
C VAL A 56 -19.23 8.22 -3.60
N ASP A 57 -19.95 7.42 -4.38
CA ASP A 57 -21.30 7.75 -4.81
C ASP A 57 -22.39 7.22 -3.86
N ASN A 58 -22.12 6.18 -3.08
CA ASN A 58 -23.11 5.53 -2.22
C ASN A 58 -22.58 5.22 -0.83
N SER A 59 -21.85 6.14 -0.22
CA SER A 59 -21.28 5.95 1.12
C SER A 59 -22.32 5.76 2.23
N GLY A 60 -23.57 6.17 2.02
CA GLY A 60 -24.59 6.22 3.06
C GLY A 60 -24.31 7.23 4.17
N MET A 61 -23.25 8.04 4.05
CA MET A 61 -22.86 9.03 5.06
C MET A 61 -23.82 10.20 5.06
N THR A 62 -24.22 10.61 6.26
CA THR A 62 -25.01 11.82 6.53
C THR A 62 -24.18 12.78 7.38
N LYS A 63 -24.72 13.98 7.66
CA LYS A 63 -24.07 14.94 8.56
C LYS A 63 -23.95 14.43 10.01
N GLU A 64 -24.79 13.48 10.37
CA GLU A 64 -24.85 12.85 11.69
C GLU A 64 -23.96 11.59 11.78
N THR A 65 -23.37 11.15 10.68
CA THR A 65 -22.48 9.98 10.68
C THR A 65 -21.26 10.26 11.55
N SER A 66 -21.04 9.43 12.56
CA SER A 66 -19.81 9.49 13.37
C SER A 66 -18.62 9.15 12.51
N LEU A 67 -17.59 10.00 12.58
CA LEU A 67 -16.28 9.78 11.94
C LEU A 67 -15.19 9.48 12.97
N GLU A 68 -15.60 9.02 14.16
CA GLU A 68 -14.67 8.61 15.20
C GLU A 68 -13.82 7.42 14.73
N LYS A 69 -12.51 7.53 14.91
CA LYS A 69 -11.58 6.45 14.58
C LYS A 69 -11.64 5.35 15.63
N HIS A 70 -11.84 4.15 15.17
CA HIS A 70 -11.69 2.94 15.98
C HIS A 70 -10.20 2.56 16.06
N MET A 71 -9.49 3.18 17.00
CA MET A 71 -8.03 3.03 17.13
C MET A 71 -7.60 1.60 17.41
N GLU A 72 -8.48 0.76 17.97
CA GLU A 72 -8.27 -0.65 18.21
C GLU A 72 -8.05 -1.48 16.94
N TYR A 73 -8.51 -0.98 15.78
CA TYR A 73 -8.31 -1.62 14.47
C TYR A 73 -7.19 -0.99 13.64
N VAL A 74 -6.61 0.11 14.12
CA VAL A 74 -5.53 0.80 13.39
C VAL A 74 -4.22 0.04 13.60
N LYS A 75 -3.66 -0.47 12.52
CA LYS A 75 -2.32 -1.09 12.51
C LYS A 75 -1.23 -0.03 12.37
N GLY A 76 -0.06 -0.31 12.92
CA GLY A 76 1.12 0.53 12.78
C GLY A 76 1.63 0.58 11.33
N PHE A 77 2.45 1.59 11.02
CA PHE A 77 3.02 1.73 9.68
C PHE A 77 3.99 0.60 9.33
N ASP A 78 4.68 0.05 10.31
CA ASP A 78 5.52 -1.14 10.22
C ASP A 78 4.74 -2.36 9.72
N TYR A 79 3.53 -2.60 10.25
CA TYR A 79 2.63 -3.64 9.77
C TYR A 79 2.28 -3.46 8.29
N HIS A 80 1.96 -2.25 7.86
CA HIS A 80 1.62 -1.97 6.46
C HIS A 80 2.80 -2.15 5.52
N CYS A 81 4.01 -1.75 5.94
CA CYS A 81 5.25 -1.99 5.20
C CYS A 81 5.54 -3.49 5.07
N ALA A 82 5.40 -4.24 6.17
CA ALA A 82 5.59 -5.69 6.18
C ALA A 82 4.57 -6.39 5.28
N HIS A 83 3.28 -6.03 5.38
CA HIS A 83 2.24 -6.58 4.50
C HIS A 83 2.60 -6.36 3.01
N THR A 84 2.98 -5.14 2.64
CA THR A 84 3.37 -4.83 1.25
C THR A 84 4.56 -5.68 0.80
N TYR A 85 5.61 -5.74 1.62
CA TYR A 85 6.82 -6.50 1.31
C TYR A 85 6.53 -8.00 1.14
N TYR A 86 5.82 -8.63 2.08
CA TYR A 86 5.56 -10.06 2.04
C TYR A 86 4.51 -10.44 0.99
N ALA A 87 3.40 -9.69 0.86
CA ALA A 87 2.37 -9.99 -0.13
C ALA A 87 2.88 -9.86 -1.58
N ILE A 88 3.62 -8.79 -1.88
CA ILE A 88 4.24 -8.62 -3.20
C ILE A 88 5.36 -9.65 -3.37
N GLY A 89 6.17 -9.90 -2.34
CA GLY A 89 7.24 -10.89 -2.36
C GLY A 89 6.75 -12.30 -2.71
N GLU A 90 5.61 -12.73 -2.17
CA GLU A 90 5.02 -14.03 -2.53
C GLU A 90 4.61 -14.10 -4.01
N MET A 91 4.05 -13.03 -4.56
CA MET A 91 3.73 -12.98 -6.00
C MET A 91 5.00 -13.00 -6.86
N VAL A 92 6.03 -12.25 -6.47
CA VAL A 92 7.32 -12.21 -7.18
C VAL A 92 7.99 -13.57 -7.18
N LYS A 93 8.01 -14.25 -6.04
CA LYS A 93 8.55 -15.64 -5.93
C LYS A 93 7.75 -16.63 -6.77
N ALA A 94 6.41 -16.51 -6.78
CA ALA A 94 5.54 -17.39 -7.58
C ALA A 94 5.76 -17.21 -9.10
N ILE A 95 6.10 -15.99 -9.55
CA ILE A 95 6.29 -15.69 -10.98
C ILE A 95 7.72 -16.00 -11.43
N PHE A 96 8.73 -15.63 -10.62
CA PHE A 96 10.14 -15.64 -10.99
C PHE A 96 10.96 -16.72 -10.25
N GLU A 97 10.32 -17.55 -9.42
CA GLU A 97 10.93 -18.65 -8.69
C GLU A 97 12.21 -18.22 -7.93
N LYS A 98 13.35 -18.86 -8.19
CA LYS A 98 14.64 -18.56 -7.53
C LYS A 98 15.12 -17.12 -7.75
N GLU A 99 14.86 -16.55 -8.92
CA GLU A 99 15.21 -15.17 -9.20
C GLU A 99 14.35 -14.22 -8.34
N GLY A 100 13.07 -14.55 -8.15
CA GLY A 100 12.18 -13.85 -7.24
C GLY A 100 12.61 -13.89 -5.78
N GLU A 101 13.11 -15.05 -5.30
CA GLU A 101 13.70 -15.17 -3.96
C GLU A 101 14.89 -14.23 -3.79
N SER A 102 15.84 -14.27 -4.74
CA SER A 102 17.03 -13.41 -4.72
C SER A 102 16.67 -11.92 -4.76
N LEU A 103 15.63 -11.55 -5.52
CA LEU A 103 15.14 -10.18 -5.59
C LEU A 103 14.56 -9.72 -4.24
N CYS A 104 13.76 -10.54 -3.58
CA CYS A 104 13.22 -10.23 -2.25
C CYS A 104 14.34 -10.05 -1.21
N GLU A 105 15.37 -10.93 -1.24
CA GLU A 105 16.53 -10.79 -0.35
C GLU A 105 17.30 -9.49 -0.62
N ALA A 106 17.49 -9.12 -1.89
CA ALA A 106 18.15 -7.87 -2.27
C ALA A 106 17.36 -6.64 -1.78
N VAL A 107 16.03 -6.65 -1.91
CA VAL A 107 15.17 -5.57 -1.38
C VAL A 107 15.31 -5.45 0.14
N MET A 108 15.32 -6.55 0.89
CA MET A 108 15.51 -6.51 2.35
C MET A 108 16.89 -5.97 2.71
N ALA A 109 17.95 -6.33 1.98
CA ALA A 109 19.28 -5.81 2.18
C ALA A 109 19.37 -4.29 1.88
N ASP A 110 18.66 -3.81 0.89
CA ASP A 110 18.59 -2.38 0.58
C ASP A 110 17.81 -1.61 1.66
N ILE A 111 16.74 -2.18 2.22
CA ILE A 111 16.02 -1.62 3.37
C ILE A 111 16.98 -1.50 4.56
N GLU A 112 17.71 -2.56 4.90
CA GLU A 112 18.69 -2.56 5.97
C GLU A 112 19.78 -1.49 5.78
N LYS A 113 20.31 -1.38 4.57
CA LYS A 113 21.32 -0.38 4.21
C LYS A 113 20.79 1.05 4.28
N LYS A 114 19.56 1.31 3.82
CA LYS A 114 18.98 2.65 3.72
C LYS A 114 18.36 3.13 5.04
N PHE A 115 17.72 2.24 5.79
CA PHE A 115 16.92 2.58 6.97
C PHE A 115 17.45 1.98 8.28
N GLY A 116 18.50 1.19 8.20
CA GLY A 116 19.16 0.57 9.37
C GLY A 116 18.64 -0.82 9.72
N LEU A 117 19.47 -1.55 10.47
CA LEU A 117 19.20 -2.93 10.88
C LEU A 117 17.91 -3.07 11.70
N GLU A 118 17.64 -2.13 12.61
CA GLU A 118 16.44 -2.14 13.45
C GLU A 118 15.16 -2.15 12.62
N THR A 119 15.10 -1.36 11.54
CA THR A 119 13.97 -1.32 10.61
C THR A 119 13.80 -2.66 9.88
N ALA A 120 14.89 -3.22 9.38
CA ALA A 120 14.85 -4.53 8.71
C ALA A 120 14.44 -5.65 9.66
N ASP A 121 14.95 -5.65 10.90
CA ASP A 121 14.58 -6.64 11.92
C ASP A 121 13.10 -6.51 12.33
N THR A 122 12.58 -5.29 12.45
CA THR A 122 11.16 -5.07 12.67
C THR A 122 10.32 -5.71 11.56
N LEU A 123 10.67 -5.52 10.29
CA LEU A 123 9.96 -6.16 9.17
C LEU A 123 10.07 -7.70 9.23
N ARG A 124 11.23 -8.24 9.60
CA ARG A 124 11.45 -9.69 9.73
C ARG A 124 10.56 -10.34 10.78
N THR A 125 10.15 -9.61 11.83
CA THR A 125 9.22 -10.13 12.85
C THR A 125 7.85 -10.50 12.29
N TYR A 126 7.46 -9.92 11.17
CA TYR A 126 6.18 -10.17 10.49
C TYR A 126 6.22 -11.31 9.46
N LYS A 127 7.34 -12.05 9.36
CA LYS A 127 7.53 -13.06 8.30
C LYS A 127 6.43 -14.11 8.26
N ASP A 128 5.94 -14.51 9.44
CA ASP A 128 4.93 -15.57 9.58
C ASP A 128 3.53 -14.99 9.89
N GLU A 129 3.36 -13.68 9.74
CA GLU A 129 2.08 -13.00 9.95
C GLU A 129 1.08 -13.34 8.85
N ASN A 130 -0.15 -13.64 9.24
CA ASN A 130 -1.24 -13.83 8.28
C ASN A 130 -1.91 -12.49 7.96
N PHE A 131 -1.51 -11.86 6.89
CA PHE A 131 -2.07 -10.57 6.44
C PHE A 131 -3.47 -10.68 5.80
N ASN A 132 -4.01 -11.90 5.62
CA ASN A 132 -5.33 -12.14 5.01
C ASN A 132 -6.43 -12.36 6.04
N CYS A 133 -6.16 -12.17 7.33
CA CYS A 133 -7.18 -12.24 8.37
C CYS A 133 -7.81 -10.85 8.59
N CYS A 134 -9.12 -10.78 8.36
CA CYS A 134 -9.99 -9.67 8.75
C CYS A 134 -10.75 -10.03 10.02
#